data_0913a0ae5633f74088d1a9393accbc3e
#
_entry.id   0913a0ae5633f74088d1a9393accbc3e
#
_cell.length_a   1.000
_cell.length_b   1.000
_cell.length_c   1.000
_cell.angle_alpha   90.00
_cell.angle_beta   90.00
_cell.angle_gamma   90.00
#
_symmetry.space_group_name_H-M   'P 1'
#
loop_
_entity.id
_entity.type
_entity.pdbx_description
1 polymer ?
#
loop_
_entity_poly.entity_id
_entity_poly.type
_entity_poly.pdbx_seq_one_letter_code
_entity_poly.pdbx_strand_id
1 'polypeptide(L)'
;DEQDRVYLSTSYGRSNSSYLKIYQNVDAMDTKPRAPELKVEMPPCSEEINYADGNIYVLFESASSKYFEGTDGKGKSICPIDRILTIDTNTIFP
;
A
#
# COMPACT_ATOMS: atom_id res chain seq x y z
N ASP A 1 -0.83 5.34 -13.86
CA ASP A 1 0.49 5.51 -14.46
C ASP A 1 0.36 5.75 -15.97
N GLU A 2 1.46 5.72 -16.69
CA GLU A 2 1.45 5.99 -18.14
C GLU A 2 0.70 4.92 -18.95
N GLN A 3 0.48 3.75 -18.39
CA GLN A 3 -0.30 2.67 -19.00
C GLN A 3 -1.74 2.63 -18.48
N ASP A 4 -2.20 3.70 -17.86
CA ASP A 4 -3.56 3.85 -17.30
C ASP A 4 -3.90 2.86 -16.18
N ARG A 5 -2.92 2.22 -15.57
CA ARG A 5 -3.14 1.35 -14.41
C ARG A 5 -3.57 2.17 -13.20
N VAL A 6 -4.46 1.59 -12.40
CA VAL A 6 -4.93 2.18 -11.16
C VAL A 6 -4.29 1.46 -9.98
N TYR A 7 -3.73 2.22 -9.06
CA TYR A 7 -3.09 1.72 -7.84
C TYR A 7 -3.96 2.10 -6.66
N LEU A 8 -4.36 1.09 -5.87
CA LEU A 8 -5.21 1.29 -4.70
C LEU A 8 -4.52 0.71 -3.48
N SER A 9 -4.27 1.55 -2.48
CA SER A 9 -3.73 1.12 -1.20
C SER A 9 -4.87 0.80 -0.24
N THR A 10 -4.82 -0.38 0.38
CA THR A 10 -5.81 -0.78 1.38
C THR A 10 -5.11 -1.19 2.65
N SER A 11 -5.67 -0.80 3.82
CA SER A 11 -5.11 -1.05 5.13
C SER A 11 -6.15 -1.71 6.03
N TYR A 12 -5.71 -2.63 6.87
CA TYR A 12 -6.59 -3.44 7.72
C TYR A 12 -6.14 -3.40 9.19
N GLY A 13 -5.57 -2.27 9.62
CA GLY A 13 -5.15 -2.07 10.99
C GLY A 13 -3.71 -2.51 11.24
N ARG A 14 -3.26 -2.26 12.48
CA ARG A 14 -1.84 -2.41 12.87
C ARG A 14 -1.36 -3.86 12.94
N SER A 15 -2.28 -4.81 13.01
CA SER A 15 -1.95 -6.23 13.17
C SER A 15 -2.15 -7.04 11.89
N ASN A 16 -2.49 -6.39 10.79
CA ASN A 16 -2.72 -7.04 9.50
C ASN A 16 -1.90 -6.33 8.42
N SER A 17 -1.39 -7.10 7.47
CA SER A 17 -0.72 -6.54 6.32
C SER A 17 -1.64 -5.58 5.55
N SER A 18 -1.09 -4.55 4.98
CA SER A 18 -1.78 -3.74 3.97
C SER A 18 -1.43 -4.26 2.58
N TYR A 19 -2.17 -3.80 1.57
CA TYR A 19 -1.99 -4.29 0.22
C TYR A 19 -2.04 -3.15 -0.78
N LEU A 20 -1.17 -3.23 -1.77
CA LEU A 20 -1.25 -2.43 -2.97
C LEU A 20 -1.95 -3.28 -4.03
N LYS A 21 -3.14 -2.86 -4.45
CA LYS A 21 -3.93 -3.53 -5.48
C LYS A 21 -3.80 -2.76 -6.77
N ILE A 22 -3.49 -3.45 -7.84
CA ILE A 22 -3.21 -2.82 -9.13
C ILE A 22 -4.21 -3.34 -10.15
N TYR A 23 -4.92 -2.44 -10.79
CA TYR A 23 -5.92 -2.73 -11.80
C TYR A 23 -5.43 -2.25 -13.16
N GLN A 24 -5.79 -2.96 -14.22
CA GLN A 24 -5.37 -2.64 -15.56
C GLN A 24 -5.83 -1.24 -16.00
N ASN A 25 -7.04 -0.83 -15.57
CA ASN A 25 -7.59 0.50 -15.83
C ASN A 25 -8.76 0.76 -14.88
N VAL A 26 -9.38 1.94 -15.00
CA VAL A 26 -10.52 2.32 -14.15
C VAL A 26 -11.71 1.39 -14.37
N ASP A 27 -11.99 1.01 -15.60
CA ASP A 27 -13.12 0.13 -15.91
C ASP A 27 -12.94 -1.25 -15.25
N ALA A 28 -11.73 -1.79 -15.27
CA ALA A 28 -11.43 -3.06 -14.60
C ALA A 28 -11.63 -2.97 -13.09
N MET A 29 -11.33 -1.81 -12.49
CA MET A 29 -11.55 -1.57 -11.07
C MET A 29 -13.05 -1.49 -10.73
N ASP A 30 -13.86 -0.92 -11.60
CA ASP A 30 -15.28 -0.70 -11.36
C ASP A 30 -16.17 -1.91 -11.72
N THR A 31 -15.66 -2.84 -12.52
CA THR A 31 -16.41 -4.04 -12.93
C THR A 31 -16.51 -5.03 -11.77
N LYS A 32 -17.68 -5.65 -11.59
CA LYS A 32 -17.90 -6.65 -10.55
C LYS A 32 -18.21 -8.02 -11.15
N PRO A 33 -17.69 -9.13 -10.56
CA PRO A 33 -16.78 -9.18 -9.41
C PRO A 33 -15.41 -8.63 -9.82
N ARG A 34 -14.77 -7.97 -8.85
CA ARG A 34 -13.52 -7.29 -9.12
C ARG A 34 -12.34 -8.05 -8.56
N ALA A 35 -11.34 -8.29 -9.41
CA ALA A 35 -10.06 -8.80 -8.98
C ALA A 35 -8.96 -7.89 -9.54
N PRO A 36 -7.98 -7.48 -8.71
CA PRO A 36 -6.85 -6.74 -9.22
C PRO A 36 -5.99 -7.62 -10.13
N GLU A 37 -5.34 -7.00 -11.10
CA GLU A 37 -4.34 -7.68 -11.93
C GLU A 37 -3.18 -8.17 -11.08
N LEU A 38 -2.80 -7.38 -10.08
CA LEU A 38 -1.73 -7.71 -9.14
C LEU A 38 -2.07 -7.20 -7.76
N LYS A 39 -1.71 -7.97 -6.73
CA LYS A 39 -1.88 -7.62 -5.33
C LYS A 39 -0.54 -7.77 -4.63
N VAL A 40 0.01 -6.67 -4.13
CA VAL A 40 1.32 -6.65 -3.45
C VAL A 40 1.09 -6.50 -1.95
N GLU A 41 1.62 -7.45 -1.17
CA GLU A 41 1.56 -7.37 0.29
C GLU A 41 2.57 -6.35 0.79
N MET A 42 2.13 -5.51 1.73
CA MET A 42 2.96 -4.48 2.35
C MET A 42 2.82 -4.56 3.88
N PRO A 43 3.75 -3.94 4.62
CA PRO A 43 3.58 -3.76 6.06
C PRO A 43 2.25 -3.09 6.41
N PRO A 44 1.73 -3.27 7.65
CA PRO A 44 0.46 -2.66 8.05
C PRO A 44 0.45 -1.14 7.98
N CYS A 45 -0.75 -0.57 7.93
CA CYS A 45 -1.00 0.87 8.06
C CYS A 45 -0.48 1.70 6.90
N SER A 46 -0.55 1.19 5.67
CA SER A 46 -0.31 2.05 4.51
C SER A 46 -1.37 3.15 4.50
N GLU A 47 -0.95 4.39 4.26
CA GLU A 47 -1.83 5.54 4.36
C GLU A 47 -1.99 6.24 3.02
N GLU A 48 -0.88 6.60 2.40
CA GLU A 48 -0.89 7.38 1.18
C GLU A 48 0.10 6.81 0.18
N ILE A 49 -0.26 6.85 -1.10
CA ILE A 49 0.62 6.44 -2.19
C ILE A 49 0.72 7.56 -3.20
N ASN A 50 1.87 7.64 -3.87
CA ASN A 50 2.11 8.57 -4.94
C ASN A 50 2.95 7.90 -6.03
N TYR A 51 2.64 8.18 -7.27
CA TYR A 51 3.39 7.66 -8.42
C TYR A 51 4.21 8.79 -9.05
N ALA A 52 5.48 8.52 -9.31
CA ALA A 52 6.35 9.44 -10.01
C ALA A 52 7.51 8.69 -10.67
N ASP A 53 7.75 8.95 -11.94
CA ASP A 53 8.92 8.45 -12.70
C ASP A 53 9.10 6.92 -12.59
N GLY A 54 8.01 6.17 -12.71
CA GLY A 54 8.05 4.71 -12.67
C GLY A 54 8.16 4.12 -11.28
N ASN A 55 8.07 4.93 -10.22
CA ASN A 55 8.11 4.47 -8.84
C ASN A 55 6.82 4.79 -8.10
N ILE A 56 6.41 3.90 -7.21
CA ILE A 56 5.32 4.14 -6.27
C ILE A 56 5.94 4.37 -4.91
N TYR A 57 5.57 5.47 -4.27
CA TYR A 57 6.03 5.85 -2.94
C TYR A 57 4.89 5.63 -1.96
N VAL A 58 5.15 4.88 -0.89
CA VAL A 58 4.12 4.53 0.09
C VAL A 58 4.49 5.08 1.45
N LEU A 59 3.58 5.86 2.04
CA LEU A 59 3.70 6.39 3.39
C LEU A 59 2.88 5.52 4.35
N PHE A 60 3.45 5.24 5.52
CA PHE A 60 2.82 4.39 6.53
C PHE A 60 2.49 5.18 7.78
N GLU A 61 1.24 5.06 8.26
CA GLU A 61 0.81 5.65 9.53
C GLU A 61 1.53 5.00 10.72
N SER A 62 2.04 3.80 10.57
CA SER A 62 2.76 3.08 11.63
C SER A 62 4.04 3.76 12.10
N ALA A 63 4.47 4.84 11.41
CA ALA A 63 5.55 5.70 11.91
C ALA A 63 5.15 6.46 13.17
N SER A 64 3.86 6.67 13.43
CA SER A 64 3.43 7.36 14.64
C SER A 64 3.69 6.52 15.88
N SER A 65 3.89 7.18 17.03
CA SER A 65 4.30 6.50 18.27
C SER A 65 3.27 5.47 18.75
N LYS A 66 1.99 5.68 18.50
CA LYS A 66 0.97 4.70 18.91
C LYS A 66 1.10 3.35 18.22
N TYR A 67 1.61 3.31 16.99
CA TYR A 67 1.85 2.07 16.25
C TYR A 67 3.29 1.58 16.40
N PHE A 68 4.24 2.50 16.42
CA PHE A 68 5.66 2.16 16.49
C PHE A 68 6.08 1.72 17.87
N GLU A 69 5.55 2.37 18.92
CA GLU A 69 5.91 2.15 20.33
C GLU A 69 4.76 1.60 21.17
N GLY A 70 3.52 1.63 20.68
CA GLY A 70 2.35 1.18 21.43
C GLY A 70 1.91 2.16 22.51
N THR A 71 2.11 3.45 22.31
CA THR A 71 1.85 4.47 23.35
C THR A 71 0.37 4.63 23.71
N ASP A 72 -0.56 4.20 22.84
CA ASP A 72 -1.98 4.21 23.12
C ASP A 72 -2.46 2.99 23.95
N GLY A 73 -1.56 2.10 24.35
CA GLY A 73 -1.88 0.91 25.11
C GLY A 73 -2.46 -0.25 24.30
N LYS A 74 -2.57 -0.11 22.98
CA LYS A 74 -3.14 -1.15 22.11
C LYS A 74 -2.09 -2.01 21.42
N GLY A 75 -0.81 -1.84 21.80
CA GLY A 75 0.30 -2.61 21.26
C GLY A 75 0.90 -2.01 20.00
N LYS A 76 2.07 -2.51 19.64
CA LYS A 76 2.79 -2.10 18.45
C LYS A 76 2.17 -2.72 17.20
N SER A 77 2.41 -2.10 16.04
CA SER A 77 2.17 -2.77 14.76
C SER A 77 3.06 -4.01 14.64
N ILE A 78 2.59 -5.02 13.91
CA ILE A 78 3.39 -6.23 13.67
C ILE A 78 4.64 -5.96 12.83
N CYS A 79 4.62 -4.87 12.05
CA CYS A 79 5.76 -4.44 11.24
C CYS A 79 5.72 -2.92 11.11
N PRO A 80 6.13 -2.16 12.15
CA PRO A 80 6.10 -0.70 12.08
C PRO A 80 7.17 -0.18 11.13
N ILE A 81 6.77 0.80 10.31
CA ILE A 81 7.63 1.40 9.29
C ILE A 81 7.70 2.92 9.53
N ASP A 82 8.90 3.43 9.68
CA ASP A 82 9.16 4.87 9.87
C ASP A 82 9.79 5.52 8.63
N ARG A 83 9.72 4.84 7.48
CA ARG A 83 10.33 5.26 6.21
C ARG A 83 9.32 5.17 5.09
N ILE A 84 9.57 5.91 4.01
CA ILE A 84 8.79 5.78 2.78
C ILE A 84 9.27 4.53 2.03
N LEU A 85 8.35 3.65 1.73
CA LEU A 85 8.63 2.48 0.90
C LEU A 85 8.54 2.89 -0.56
N THR A 86 9.55 2.51 -1.35
CA THR A 86 9.58 2.77 -2.78
C THR A 86 9.46 1.46 -3.55
N ILE A 87 8.52 1.41 -4.48
CA ILE A 87 8.31 0.24 -5.34
C ILE A 87 8.59 0.67 -6.78
N ASP A 88 9.60 0.03 -7.39
CA ASP A 88 9.89 0.24 -8.81
C ASP A 88 8.90 -0.57 -9.65
N THR A 89 8.09 0.10 -10.47
CA THR A 89 7.07 -0.57 -11.27
C THR A 89 7.65 -1.53 -12.30
N ASN A 90 8.91 -1.35 -12.71
CA ASN A 90 9.58 -2.29 -13.61
C ASN A 90 9.85 -3.64 -12.97
N THR A 91 9.88 -3.74 -11.64
CA THR A 91 10.06 -5.01 -10.94
C THR A 91 8.78 -5.82 -10.88
N ILE A 92 7.61 -5.17 -10.90
CA ILE A 92 6.31 -5.83 -10.86
C ILE A 92 5.68 -5.95 -12.25
N PHE A 93 6.09 -5.11 -13.20
CA PHE A 93 5.68 -5.16 -14.61
C PHE A 93 6.93 -5.08 -15.49
N PRO A 94 7.73 -6.16 -15.55
CA PRO A 94 8.95 -6.17 -16.33
C PRO A 94 8.75 -6.11 -17.85
#